data_5bae5ba44aa058e727ab6244135dc444
#
_entry.id   5bae5ba44aa058e727ab6244135dc444
#
_cell.length_a   1.000
_cell.length_b   1.000
_cell.length_c   1.000
_cell.angle_alpha   90.00
_cell.angle_beta   90.00
_cell.angle_gamma   90.00
#
_symmetry.space_group_name_H-M   'P 1'
#
loop_
_entity.id
_entity.type
_entity.pdbx_description
1 polymer ?
#
loop_
_entity_poly.entity_id
_entity_poly.type
_entity_poly.pdbx_seq_one_letter_code
_entity_poly.pdbx_strand_id
1 'polypeptide(L)'
;MRDASTRADEPPLARATDASLDALHRGLGWVGRHALGCSIAGAGVLALIAWYAAWHVPSSGWLFLSHYAVGFKDLVYRVQNVRNVQVGRTLYYAQLGTLQYFVYPPAALWLFWPLTWVGRFTGELLWTYASLICLAWLIASAGRAACAWRWPKAWAVALLVGAPLSALVLQPVGVHLALGQVGLFLAAPAVFDLLCVRDRRLRGVLVGVTAAFKLYPIVYVAFFALRREWRAVWNALGSMAAVTALAWAVFPGYSETFFFHRLLNGGELRHYWRNDHWISSSSSLYTVFFRQPFTGSPPERAVGLVLCAAAVLLGVLAARRLLAERREVGALLCLALGATVGSPVAWDHYFIWVVLVPFVLVERRPLAWWRTAALWLFVLACLVPLRLARNESLSHRAYDGTFLVILTARNALAVTSLVWLVAACVPARAPDPDGDRDQPRAATVASHQARSAG
;
A
#
# COMPACT_ATOMS: atom_id res chain seq x y z
N MET A 1 -11.69 40.10 1.81
CA MET A 1 -12.86 40.37 2.65
C MET A 1 -14.03 40.55 1.69
N ARG A 2 -14.94 39.60 1.57
CA ARG A 2 -16.19 39.76 0.82
C ARG A 2 -17.16 40.53 1.71
N ASP A 3 -17.82 41.52 1.14
CA ASP A 3 -18.67 42.48 1.84
C ASP A 3 -19.86 41.78 2.53
N ALA A 4 -20.20 42.16 3.75
CA ALA A 4 -21.24 41.54 4.57
C ALA A 4 -22.65 41.67 3.97
N SER A 5 -22.85 42.63 3.05
CA SER A 5 -24.14 42.87 2.39
C SER A 5 -24.54 41.83 1.34
N THR A 6 -23.56 41.09 0.77
CA THR A 6 -23.84 40.05 -0.26
C THR A 6 -24.21 38.68 0.35
N ARG A 7 -24.07 38.49 1.65
CA ARG A 7 -24.41 37.22 2.34
C ARG A 7 -25.91 37.08 2.67
N ALA A 8 -26.68 38.13 2.59
CA ALA A 8 -28.11 38.09 2.96
C ALA A 8 -29.01 37.38 1.91
N ASP A 9 -28.55 37.31 0.66
CA ASP A 9 -29.32 36.77 -0.46
C ASP A 9 -28.99 35.31 -0.84
N GLU A 10 -28.05 34.66 -0.13
CA GLU A 10 -27.71 33.27 -0.39
C GLU A 10 -28.80 32.31 0.18
N PRO A 11 -29.12 31.21 -0.55
CA PRO A 11 -30.11 30.24 -0.07
C PRO A 11 -29.65 29.59 1.26
N PRO A 12 -30.58 29.26 2.18
CA PRO A 12 -30.28 28.71 3.51
C PRO A 12 -29.33 27.50 3.52
N LEU A 13 -29.41 26.65 2.49
CA LEU A 13 -28.55 25.48 2.30
C LEU A 13 -27.08 25.89 2.01
N ALA A 14 -26.85 26.94 1.24
CA ALA A 14 -25.50 27.43 0.94
C ALA A 14 -24.84 28.03 2.19
N ARG A 15 -25.61 28.76 3.01
CA ARG A 15 -25.14 29.29 4.31
C ARG A 15 -24.81 28.19 5.33
N ALA A 16 -25.60 27.10 5.34
CA ALA A 16 -25.36 25.96 6.23
C ALA A 16 -24.09 25.19 5.82
N THR A 17 -23.83 25.04 4.53
CA THR A 17 -22.60 24.40 4.02
C THR A 17 -21.35 25.24 4.29
N ASP A 18 -21.42 26.55 4.11
CA ASP A 18 -20.29 27.45 4.42
C ASP A 18 -19.99 27.51 5.92
N ALA A 19 -21.01 27.55 6.78
CA ALA A 19 -20.82 27.49 8.23
C ALA A 19 -20.21 26.17 8.68
N SER A 20 -20.60 25.06 8.05
CA SER A 20 -20.03 23.72 8.31
C SER A 20 -18.58 23.61 7.85
N LEU A 21 -18.23 24.19 6.69
CA LEU A 21 -16.87 24.24 6.19
C LEU A 21 -15.97 25.14 7.04
N ASP A 22 -16.47 26.27 7.52
CA ASP A 22 -15.75 27.16 8.45
C ASP A 22 -15.54 26.50 9.83
N ALA A 23 -16.50 25.75 10.33
CA ALA A 23 -16.35 24.98 11.56
C ALA A 23 -15.33 23.85 11.40
N LEU A 24 -15.35 23.15 10.26
CA LEU A 24 -14.36 22.15 9.90
C LEU A 24 -12.94 22.76 9.79
N HIS A 25 -12.80 23.93 9.15
CA HIS A 25 -11.52 24.64 9.04
C HIS A 25 -11.00 25.10 10.40
N ARG A 26 -11.85 25.61 11.30
CA ARG A 26 -11.46 25.96 12.68
C ARG A 26 -11.05 24.76 13.48
N GLY A 27 -11.78 23.64 13.38
CA GLY A 27 -11.45 22.34 14.00
C GLY A 27 -10.11 21.79 13.51
N LEU A 28 -9.89 21.80 12.21
CA LEU A 28 -8.62 21.38 11.61
C LEU A 28 -7.45 22.31 12.00
N GLY A 29 -7.70 23.60 12.20
CA GLY A 29 -6.72 24.56 12.70
C GLY A 29 -6.32 24.30 14.16
N TRP A 30 -7.29 23.94 15.02
CA TRP A 30 -7.02 23.53 16.41
C TRP A 30 -6.23 22.24 16.49
N VAL A 31 -6.66 21.21 15.73
CA VAL A 31 -5.97 19.91 15.60
C VAL A 31 -4.55 20.12 15.08
N GLY A 32 -4.34 21.06 14.14
CA GLY A 32 -3.01 21.38 13.60
C GLY A 32 -2.05 21.95 14.66
N ARG A 33 -2.56 22.69 15.66
CA ARG A 33 -1.74 23.25 16.75
C ARG A 33 -1.41 22.22 17.85
N HIS A 34 -2.29 21.23 18.04
CA HIS A 34 -2.13 20.18 19.06
C HIS A 34 -1.86 18.82 18.43
N ALA A 35 -1.52 18.78 17.14
CA ALA A 35 -1.46 17.59 16.31
C ALA A 35 -0.59 16.46 16.90
N LEU A 36 0.54 16.82 17.52
CA LEU A 36 1.44 15.79 18.06
C LEU A 36 0.81 15.07 19.26
N GLY A 37 0.27 15.82 20.23
CA GLY A 37 -0.35 15.23 21.43
C GLY A 37 -1.62 14.43 21.10
N CYS A 38 -2.53 15.00 20.29
CA CYS A 38 -3.75 14.30 19.85
C CYS A 38 -3.42 13.06 19.01
N SER A 39 -2.36 13.13 18.21
CA SER A 39 -1.90 12.04 17.35
C SER A 39 -1.35 10.87 18.16
N ILE A 40 -0.53 11.15 19.16
CA ILE A 40 0.03 10.13 20.06
C ILE A 40 -1.11 9.45 20.84
N ALA A 41 -2.03 10.23 21.40
CA ALA A 41 -3.17 9.69 22.15
C ALA A 41 -4.11 8.88 21.23
N GLY A 42 -4.45 9.41 20.05
CA GLY A 42 -5.31 8.73 19.07
C GLY A 42 -4.71 7.42 18.56
N ALA A 43 -3.43 7.41 18.22
CA ALA A 43 -2.73 6.19 17.79
C ALA A 43 -2.63 5.16 18.93
N GLY A 44 -2.43 5.60 20.18
CA GLY A 44 -2.44 4.72 21.34
C GLY A 44 -3.81 4.05 21.57
N VAL A 45 -4.90 4.83 21.50
CA VAL A 45 -6.26 4.29 21.62
C VAL A 45 -6.57 3.31 20.49
N LEU A 46 -6.17 3.63 19.24
CA LEU A 46 -6.39 2.74 18.10
C LEU A 46 -5.58 1.47 18.18
N ALA A 47 -4.33 1.54 18.67
CA ALA A 47 -3.52 0.35 18.92
C ALA A 47 -4.17 -0.56 19.96
N LEU A 48 -4.72 0.02 21.04
CA LEU A 48 -5.45 -0.73 22.06
C LEU A 48 -6.74 -1.34 21.52
N ILE A 49 -7.51 -0.60 20.72
CA ILE A 49 -8.73 -1.11 20.08
C ILE A 49 -8.39 -2.23 19.11
N ALA A 50 -7.40 -2.05 18.25
CA ALA A 50 -6.98 -3.05 17.28
C ALA A 50 -6.45 -4.31 17.98
N TRP A 51 -5.65 -4.13 19.04
CA TRP A 51 -5.17 -5.23 19.86
C TRP A 51 -6.30 -5.96 20.56
N TYR A 52 -7.21 -5.23 21.24
CA TYR A 52 -8.35 -5.81 21.91
C TYR A 52 -9.25 -6.58 20.94
N ALA A 53 -9.54 -6.00 19.77
CA ALA A 53 -10.34 -6.65 18.74
C ALA A 53 -9.67 -7.92 18.18
N ALA A 54 -8.35 -7.93 18.02
CA ALA A 54 -7.62 -9.10 17.55
C ALA A 54 -7.70 -10.29 18.53
N TRP A 55 -7.87 -10.03 19.83
CA TRP A 55 -7.86 -11.05 20.88
C TRP A 55 -9.26 -11.44 21.41
N HIS A 56 -10.20 -10.51 21.46
CA HIS A 56 -11.43 -10.67 22.23
C HIS A 56 -12.71 -10.74 21.38
N VAL A 57 -12.64 -10.38 20.09
CA VAL A 57 -13.83 -10.41 19.25
C VAL A 57 -14.03 -11.81 18.68
N PRO A 58 -15.12 -12.52 19.03
CA PRO A 58 -15.40 -13.87 18.54
C PRO A 58 -15.50 -13.90 17.00
N SER A 59 -15.14 -15.01 16.41
CA SER A 59 -15.13 -15.22 14.95
C SER A 59 -16.50 -15.06 14.25
N SER A 60 -17.58 -14.94 15.02
CA SER A 60 -18.96 -14.75 14.55
C SER A 60 -19.44 -13.31 14.54
N GLY A 61 -18.62 -12.33 14.94
CA GLY A 61 -19.04 -10.94 15.11
C GLY A 61 -18.91 -10.08 13.86
N TRP A 62 -19.73 -9.05 13.82
CA TRP A 62 -19.91 -8.08 12.74
C TRP A 62 -18.71 -7.15 12.47
N LEU A 63 -17.66 -7.17 13.27
CA LEU A 63 -16.48 -6.35 13.07
C LEU A 63 -15.45 -7.06 12.19
N PHE A 64 -14.93 -6.37 11.21
CA PHE A 64 -13.88 -6.80 10.28
C PHE A 64 -12.65 -7.43 10.96
N LEU A 65 -12.37 -7.05 12.20
CA LEU A 65 -11.25 -7.54 13.00
C LEU A 65 -11.50 -8.92 13.62
N SER A 66 -12.76 -9.30 13.86
CA SER A 66 -13.13 -10.57 14.51
C SER A 66 -12.78 -11.81 13.68
N HIS A 67 -12.74 -11.63 12.38
CA HIS A 67 -12.42 -12.69 11.44
C HIS A 67 -10.92 -13.00 11.40
N TYR A 68 -10.08 -12.13 11.93
CA TYR A 68 -8.62 -12.23 11.94
C TYR A 68 -8.08 -12.63 13.31
N ALA A 69 -8.84 -13.36 14.12
CA ALA A 69 -8.39 -13.98 15.38
C ALA A 69 -7.18 -14.93 15.18
N VAL A 70 -6.28 -14.57 14.25
CA VAL A 70 -5.03 -15.25 13.95
C VAL A 70 -3.92 -14.78 14.87
N GLY A 71 -4.23 -13.85 15.81
CA GLY A 71 -3.35 -13.46 16.91
C GLY A 71 -1.93 -13.13 16.50
N PHE A 72 -1.72 -12.14 15.62
CA PHE A 72 -0.37 -11.72 15.18
C PHE A 72 0.51 -12.88 14.69
N LYS A 73 -0.12 -13.88 14.03
CA LYS A 73 0.53 -15.13 13.66
C LYS A 73 1.89 -14.92 12.99
N ASP A 74 1.96 -14.02 12.02
CA ASP A 74 3.19 -13.80 11.27
C ASP A 74 4.24 -13.09 12.12
N LEU A 75 3.87 -12.11 12.95
CA LEU A 75 4.79 -11.46 13.87
C LEU A 75 5.38 -12.46 14.87
N VAL A 76 4.53 -13.29 15.49
CA VAL A 76 4.95 -14.31 16.47
C VAL A 76 5.97 -15.26 15.85
N TYR A 77 5.71 -15.72 14.62
CA TYR A 77 6.67 -16.59 13.93
C TYR A 77 8.00 -15.87 13.61
N ARG A 78 7.96 -14.59 13.21
CA ARG A 78 9.19 -13.83 12.93
C ARG A 78 10.02 -13.59 14.18
N VAL A 79 9.39 -13.25 15.30
CA VAL A 79 10.09 -13.13 16.59
C VAL A 79 10.66 -14.47 17.03
N GLN A 80 9.94 -15.58 16.86
CA GLN A 80 10.45 -16.92 17.14
C GLN A 80 11.64 -17.29 16.24
N ASN A 81 11.62 -16.91 14.97
CA ASN A 81 12.75 -17.12 14.06
C ASN A 81 14.00 -16.36 14.54
N VAL A 82 13.87 -15.12 15.05
CA VAL A 82 15.00 -14.37 15.65
C VAL A 82 15.53 -15.11 16.90
N ARG A 83 14.64 -15.58 17.79
CA ARG A 83 15.05 -16.36 18.96
C ARG A 83 15.82 -17.64 18.57
N ASN A 84 15.40 -18.28 17.49
CA ASN A 84 16.11 -19.44 16.95
C ASN A 84 17.54 -19.08 16.50
N VAL A 85 17.71 -17.92 15.83
CA VAL A 85 19.04 -17.40 15.43
C VAL A 85 19.91 -17.13 16.66
N GLN A 86 19.34 -16.53 17.72
CA GLN A 86 20.06 -16.22 18.98
C GLN A 86 20.62 -17.46 19.66
N VAL A 87 20.03 -18.62 19.47
CA VAL A 87 20.50 -19.90 20.02
C VAL A 87 21.19 -20.80 18.97
N GLY A 88 21.63 -20.22 17.85
CA GLY A 88 22.40 -20.91 16.81
C GLY A 88 21.62 -21.92 15.98
N ARG A 89 20.26 -21.84 15.98
CA ARG A 89 19.43 -22.72 15.17
C ARG A 89 19.28 -22.22 13.74
N THR A 90 18.88 -23.10 12.83
CA THR A 90 18.65 -22.76 11.42
C THR A 90 17.48 -21.78 11.24
N LEU A 91 17.63 -20.81 10.33
CA LEU A 91 16.63 -19.78 10.06
C LEU A 91 15.66 -20.20 8.94
N TYR A 92 16.18 -20.83 7.92
CA TYR A 92 15.47 -21.06 6.66
C TYR A 92 14.94 -22.49 6.47
N TYR A 93 15.27 -23.41 7.35
CA TYR A 93 14.82 -24.79 7.28
C TYR A 93 13.68 -25.05 8.26
N ALA A 94 12.78 -25.97 7.90
CA ALA A 94 11.74 -26.41 8.80
C ALA A 94 12.36 -27.00 10.06
N GLN A 95 11.94 -26.48 11.19
CA GLN A 95 12.17 -27.16 12.45
C GLN A 95 10.90 -27.90 12.85
N LEU A 96 11.07 -29.09 13.41
CA LEU A 96 9.97 -29.85 14.00
C LEU A 96 9.13 -28.93 14.90
N GLY A 97 7.86 -28.71 14.51
CA GLY A 97 6.91 -27.89 15.28
C GLY A 97 6.76 -26.42 14.84
N THR A 98 7.52 -25.92 13.87
CA THR A 98 7.30 -24.57 13.33
C THR A 98 6.74 -24.61 11.91
N LEU A 99 5.48 -24.15 11.74
CA LEU A 99 4.76 -24.19 10.47
C LEU A 99 5.18 -23.10 9.46
N GLN A 100 6.06 -22.15 9.83
CA GLN A 100 6.43 -21.04 8.95
C GLN A 100 7.94 -20.76 8.94
N TYR A 101 8.48 -20.80 7.74
CA TYR A 101 9.86 -20.42 7.46
C TYR A 101 10.04 -18.90 7.44
N PHE A 102 11.25 -18.44 7.75
CA PHE A 102 11.63 -17.07 7.47
C PHE A 102 11.77 -16.86 5.97
N VAL A 103 11.02 -15.90 5.42
CA VAL A 103 10.92 -15.69 3.95
C VAL A 103 11.57 -14.38 3.49
N TYR A 104 12.29 -13.71 4.39
CA TYR A 104 12.92 -12.42 4.12
C TYR A 104 14.45 -12.56 4.04
N PRO A 105 15.15 -11.59 3.39
CA PRO A 105 16.59 -11.47 3.52
C PRO A 105 17.02 -11.37 4.99
N PRO A 106 18.27 -11.77 5.35
CA PRO A 106 18.74 -11.72 6.74
C PRO A 106 18.69 -10.35 7.39
N ALA A 107 18.83 -9.26 6.62
CA ALA A 107 18.67 -7.90 7.12
C ALA A 107 17.32 -7.68 7.85
N ALA A 108 16.27 -8.37 7.46
CA ALA A 108 14.96 -8.25 8.10
C ALA A 108 14.95 -8.75 9.56
N LEU A 109 15.93 -9.55 9.99
CA LEU A 109 16.07 -9.94 11.39
C LEU A 109 16.16 -8.73 12.31
N TRP A 110 16.80 -7.64 11.86
CA TRP A 110 16.95 -6.43 12.67
C TRP A 110 15.62 -5.75 13.00
N LEU A 111 14.61 -5.89 12.16
CA LEU A 111 13.27 -5.33 12.42
C LEU A 111 12.59 -6.04 13.61
N PHE A 112 12.80 -7.34 13.73
CA PHE A 112 12.14 -8.16 14.75
C PHE A 112 13.01 -8.36 15.99
N TRP A 113 14.32 -8.07 15.92
CA TRP A 113 15.25 -8.31 17.00
C TRP A 113 14.88 -7.61 18.32
N PRO A 114 14.50 -6.32 18.33
CA PRO A 114 14.12 -5.63 19.56
C PRO A 114 12.90 -6.25 20.26
N LEU A 115 12.03 -6.92 19.50
CA LEU A 115 10.83 -7.57 20.05
C LEU A 115 11.15 -8.84 20.86
N THR A 116 12.36 -9.38 20.73
CA THR A 116 12.80 -10.51 21.55
C THR A 116 13.10 -10.12 22.99
N TRP A 117 13.31 -8.83 23.24
CA TRP A 117 13.64 -8.29 24.59
C TRP A 117 12.41 -7.98 25.44
N VAL A 118 11.22 -8.01 24.82
CA VAL A 118 9.96 -7.71 25.51
C VAL A 118 9.02 -8.90 25.51
N GLY A 119 8.05 -8.89 26.42
CA GLY A 119 7.00 -9.90 26.46
C GLY A 119 6.13 -9.84 25.19
N ARG A 120 5.47 -10.95 24.87
CA ARG A 120 4.64 -11.11 23.67
C ARG A 120 3.61 -9.99 23.54
N PHE A 121 2.83 -9.74 24.58
CA PHE A 121 1.81 -8.67 24.62
C PHE A 121 2.39 -7.30 24.29
N THR A 122 3.48 -6.91 24.99
CA THR A 122 4.15 -5.64 24.76
C THR A 122 4.70 -5.54 23.32
N GLY A 123 5.27 -6.63 22.80
CA GLY A 123 5.76 -6.69 21.43
C GLY A 123 4.66 -6.49 20.39
N GLU A 124 3.51 -7.14 20.56
CA GLU A 124 2.35 -7.00 19.68
C GLU A 124 1.76 -5.58 19.72
N LEU A 125 1.70 -4.98 20.90
CA LEU A 125 1.22 -3.60 21.08
C LEU A 125 2.16 -2.59 20.41
N LEU A 126 3.47 -2.70 20.66
CA LEU A 126 4.48 -1.84 20.04
C LEU A 126 4.48 -1.96 18.52
N TRP A 127 4.35 -3.19 18.00
CA TRP A 127 4.29 -3.43 16.55
C TRP A 127 3.04 -2.82 15.91
N THR A 128 1.89 -2.97 16.56
CA THR A 128 0.62 -2.38 16.09
C THR A 128 0.70 -0.86 16.07
N TYR A 129 1.20 -0.27 17.16
CA TYR A 129 1.40 1.17 17.26
C TYR A 129 2.34 1.71 16.17
N ALA A 130 3.49 1.07 15.99
CA ALA A 130 4.45 1.42 14.97
C ALA A 130 3.86 1.25 13.54
N SER A 131 3.07 0.20 13.32
CA SER A 131 2.37 -0.04 12.04
C SER A 131 1.36 1.07 11.72
N LEU A 132 0.59 1.54 12.72
CA LEU A 132 -0.35 2.66 12.56
C LEU A 132 0.37 3.98 12.28
N ILE A 133 1.52 4.22 12.91
CA ILE A 133 2.37 5.39 12.61
C ILE A 133 2.91 5.29 11.16
N CYS A 134 3.38 4.14 10.73
CA CYS A 134 3.82 3.93 9.35
C CYS A 134 2.68 4.15 8.35
N LEU A 135 1.48 3.65 8.64
CA LEU A 135 0.29 3.87 7.82
C LEU A 135 -0.04 5.37 7.72
N ALA A 136 -0.03 6.07 8.84
CA ALA A 136 -0.24 7.52 8.86
C ALA A 136 0.86 8.28 8.11
N TRP A 137 2.11 7.86 8.23
CA TRP A 137 3.22 8.44 7.48
C TRP A 137 3.06 8.28 5.97
N LEU A 138 2.65 7.09 5.53
CA LEU A 138 2.35 6.83 4.13
C LEU A 138 1.25 7.76 3.61
N ILE A 139 0.12 7.85 4.34
CA ILE A 139 -1.03 8.70 4.01
C ILE A 139 -0.63 10.20 4.02
N ALA A 140 0.13 10.64 5.03
CA ALA A 140 0.60 12.02 5.13
C ALA A 140 1.53 12.39 3.95
N SER A 141 2.40 11.47 3.54
CA SER A 141 3.30 11.66 2.40
C SER A 141 2.52 11.81 1.08
N ALA A 142 1.50 10.97 0.87
CA ALA A 142 0.62 11.06 -0.28
C ALA A 142 -0.20 12.37 -0.28
N GLY A 143 -0.74 12.77 0.87
CA GLY A 143 -1.46 14.03 1.03
C GLY A 143 -0.59 15.26 0.76
N ARG A 144 0.68 15.21 1.14
CA ARG A 144 1.63 16.27 0.79
C ARG A 144 1.87 16.36 -0.71
N ALA A 145 2.04 15.24 -1.36
CA ALA A 145 2.30 15.19 -2.80
C ALA A 145 1.09 15.59 -3.64
N ALA A 146 -0.09 15.03 -3.35
CA ALA A 146 -1.29 15.23 -4.14
C ALA A 146 -2.01 16.55 -3.82
N CYS A 147 -2.09 16.92 -2.53
CA CYS A 147 -2.89 18.05 -2.04
C CYS A 147 -2.05 19.25 -1.59
N ALA A 148 -0.73 19.20 -1.72
CA ALA A 148 0.20 20.22 -1.25
C ALA A 148 0.04 20.59 0.25
N TRP A 149 -0.44 19.66 1.08
CA TRP A 149 -0.64 19.91 2.50
C TRP A 149 0.69 20.21 3.22
N ARG A 150 0.65 21.08 4.22
CA ARG A 150 1.76 21.25 5.17
C ARG A 150 1.84 20.02 6.08
N TRP A 151 3.05 19.68 6.59
CA TRP A 151 3.25 18.49 7.44
C TRP A 151 2.30 18.40 8.63
N PRO A 152 2.06 19.46 9.45
CA PRO A 152 1.15 19.37 10.58
C PRO A 152 -0.27 18.95 10.16
N LYS A 153 -0.81 19.54 9.08
CA LYS A 153 -2.12 19.17 8.54
C LYS A 153 -2.11 17.74 7.99
N ALA A 154 -1.08 17.37 7.24
CA ALA A 154 -0.97 16.04 6.65
C ALA A 154 -0.95 14.96 7.73
N TRP A 155 -0.16 15.15 8.79
CA TRP A 155 -0.12 14.25 9.93
C TRP A 155 -1.44 14.20 10.70
N ALA A 156 -2.05 15.35 10.98
CA ALA A 156 -3.33 15.41 11.69
C ALA A 156 -4.42 14.62 10.95
N VAL A 157 -4.59 14.86 9.66
CA VAL A 157 -5.58 14.12 8.83
C VAL A 157 -5.24 12.64 8.77
N ALA A 158 -3.97 12.31 8.59
CA ALA A 158 -3.53 10.91 8.47
C ALA A 158 -3.76 10.12 9.76
N LEU A 159 -3.44 10.68 10.93
CA LEU A 159 -3.55 10.00 12.22
C LEU A 159 -4.97 9.96 12.75
N LEU A 160 -5.73 11.06 12.61
CA LEU A 160 -7.08 11.15 13.19
C LEU A 160 -8.17 10.54 12.32
N VAL A 161 -7.97 10.50 11.01
CA VAL A 161 -8.98 10.05 10.05
C VAL A 161 -8.45 8.94 9.15
N GLY A 162 -7.37 9.17 8.45
CA GLY A 162 -6.90 8.29 7.38
C GLY A 162 -6.51 6.91 7.86
N ALA A 163 -5.63 6.80 8.85
CA ALA A 163 -5.16 5.51 9.35
C ALA A 163 -6.27 4.73 10.07
N PRO A 164 -7.07 5.34 11.00
CA PRO A 164 -8.20 4.66 11.62
C PRO A 164 -9.22 4.14 10.61
N LEU A 165 -9.68 5.02 9.73
CA LEU A 165 -10.70 4.66 8.73
C LEU A 165 -10.18 3.54 7.81
N SER A 166 -8.94 3.65 7.35
CA SER A 166 -8.32 2.62 6.52
C SER A 166 -8.23 1.27 7.24
N ALA A 167 -7.84 1.27 8.51
CA ALA A 167 -7.73 0.06 9.31
C ALA A 167 -9.10 -0.63 9.55
N LEU A 168 -10.16 0.16 9.70
CA LEU A 168 -11.51 -0.34 9.97
C LEU A 168 -12.25 -0.79 8.70
N VAL A 169 -12.05 -0.10 7.57
CA VAL A 169 -12.88 -0.24 6.36
C VAL A 169 -12.19 -1.04 5.27
N LEU A 170 -10.86 -0.96 5.17
CA LEU A 170 -10.11 -1.59 4.10
C LEU A 170 -9.55 -2.95 4.53
N GLN A 171 -10.11 -4.02 3.98
CA GLN A 171 -9.69 -5.40 4.29
C GLN A 171 -8.16 -5.62 4.19
N PRO A 172 -7.45 -5.18 3.14
CA PRO A 172 -6.01 -5.38 3.06
C PRO A 172 -5.25 -4.76 4.24
N VAL A 173 -5.70 -3.61 4.73
CA VAL A 173 -5.08 -2.92 5.88
C VAL A 173 -5.40 -3.64 7.19
N GLY A 174 -6.67 -4.02 7.40
CA GLY A 174 -7.08 -4.78 8.59
C GLY A 174 -6.34 -6.12 8.71
N VAL A 175 -6.25 -6.88 7.62
CA VAL A 175 -5.47 -8.14 7.57
C VAL A 175 -3.99 -7.90 7.86
N HIS A 176 -3.41 -6.84 7.29
CA HIS A 176 -2.02 -6.48 7.49
C HIS A 176 -1.70 -6.26 8.97
N LEU A 177 -2.54 -5.51 9.67
CA LEU A 177 -2.39 -5.23 11.11
C LEU A 177 -2.60 -6.49 11.95
N ALA A 178 -3.68 -7.26 11.68
CA ALA A 178 -4.02 -8.46 12.44
C ALA A 178 -2.97 -9.58 12.34
N LEU A 179 -2.28 -9.71 11.20
CA LEU A 179 -1.18 -10.65 11.02
C LEU A 179 0.16 -10.16 11.59
N GLY A 180 0.27 -8.85 11.90
CA GLY A 180 1.54 -8.24 12.30
C GLY A 180 2.56 -8.20 11.16
N GLN A 181 2.12 -7.81 9.96
CA GLN A 181 2.95 -7.79 8.76
C GLN A 181 3.95 -6.63 8.72
N VAL A 182 5.07 -6.84 8.01
CA VAL A 182 6.15 -5.85 7.87
C VAL A 182 5.91 -4.81 6.76
N GLY A 183 4.91 -5.02 5.91
CA GLY A 183 4.74 -4.24 4.68
C GLY A 183 4.64 -2.72 4.88
N LEU A 184 3.96 -2.25 5.93
CA LEU A 184 3.85 -0.81 6.24
C LEU A 184 5.19 -0.18 6.63
N PHE A 185 6.06 -0.92 7.32
CA PHE A 185 7.42 -0.46 7.67
C PHE A 185 8.30 -0.26 6.43
N LEU A 186 7.99 -0.95 5.35
CA LEU A 186 8.70 -0.83 4.08
C LEU A 186 8.02 0.19 3.16
N ALA A 187 6.69 0.21 3.12
CA ALA A 187 5.92 1.08 2.24
C ALA A 187 6.04 2.57 2.64
N ALA A 188 5.94 2.89 3.93
CA ALA A 188 5.95 4.28 4.38
C ALA A 188 7.26 5.01 4.07
N PRO A 189 8.46 4.47 4.42
CA PRO A 189 9.73 5.11 4.04
C PRO A 189 9.91 5.19 2.51
N ALA A 190 9.52 4.14 1.76
CA ALA A 190 9.63 4.16 0.31
C ALA A 190 8.74 5.25 -0.31
N VAL A 191 7.47 5.36 0.11
CA VAL A 191 6.54 6.41 -0.36
C VAL A 191 7.05 7.80 -0.01
N PHE A 192 7.58 7.98 1.21
CA PHE A 192 8.18 9.25 1.63
C PHE A 192 9.39 9.62 0.75
N ASP A 193 10.27 8.67 0.46
CA ASP A 193 11.41 8.89 -0.42
C ASP A 193 10.98 9.30 -1.84
N LEU A 194 10.04 8.55 -2.42
CA LEU A 194 9.54 8.78 -3.77
C LEU A 194 8.83 10.13 -3.94
N LEU A 195 8.06 10.55 -2.94
CA LEU A 195 7.16 11.69 -3.06
C LEU A 195 7.65 12.96 -2.34
N CYS A 196 8.42 12.82 -1.26
CA CYS A 196 8.71 13.92 -0.35
C CYS A 196 10.20 14.29 -0.24
N VAL A 197 11.12 13.34 -0.41
CA VAL A 197 12.56 13.64 -0.33
C VAL A 197 12.97 14.50 -1.52
N ARG A 198 13.47 15.71 -1.25
CA ARG A 198 13.93 16.67 -2.27
C ARG A 198 15.44 16.74 -2.39
N ASP A 199 16.17 16.41 -1.32
CA ASP A 199 17.62 16.37 -1.34
C ASP A 199 18.12 15.23 -2.24
N ARG A 200 18.82 15.61 -3.31
CA ARG A 200 19.39 14.67 -4.28
C ARG A 200 20.40 13.70 -3.67
N ARG A 201 21.00 14.02 -2.51
CA ARG A 201 21.95 13.15 -1.82
C ARG A 201 21.27 12.00 -1.10
N LEU A 202 20.05 12.24 -0.59
CA LEU A 202 19.29 11.28 0.21
C LEU A 202 18.21 10.54 -0.59
N ARG A 203 17.76 11.13 -1.72
CA ARG A 203 16.70 10.57 -2.57
C ARG A 203 17.13 9.22 -3.13
N GLY A 204 16.29 8.21 -2.96
CA GLY A 204 16.54 6.81 -3.32
C GLY A 204 17.05 5.95 -2.16
N VAL A 205 17.65 6.54 -1.12
CA VAL A 205 18.27 5.79 -0.02
C VAL A 205 17.26 4.92 0.72
N LEU A 206 16.07 5.48 1.06
CA LEU A 206 15.08 4.71 1.82
C LEU A 206 14.43 3.60 0.98
N VAL A 207 14.27 3.81 -0.33
CA VAL A 207 13.84 2.74 -1.26
C VAL A 207 14.83 1.57 -1.21
N GLY A 208 16.13 1.86 -1.29
CA GLY A 208 17.15 0.80 -1.25
C GLY A 208 17.24 0.10 0.12
N VAL A 209 17.19 0.85 1.21
CA VAL A 209 17.15 0.28 2.57
C VAL A 209 15.96 -0.67 2.71
N THR A 210 14.76 -0.25 2.31
CA THR A 210 13.57 -1.12 2.41
C THR A 210 13.65 -2.33 1.50
N ALA A 211 14.29 -2.21 0.33
CA ALA A 211 14.53 -3.33 -0.58
C ALA A 211 15.49 -4.38 -0.02
N ALA A 212 16.43 -3.99 0.84
CA ALA A 212 17.30 -4.93 1.54
C ALA A 212 16.57 -5.77 2.61
N PHE A 213 15.50 -5.25 3.20
CA PHE A 213 14.65 -5.99 4.16
C PHE A 213 13.66 -6.94 3.46
N LYS A 214 13.19 -6.58 2.29
CA LYS A 214 12.31 -7.40 1.46
C LYS A 214 12.46 -6.96 0.01
N LEU A 215 12.75 -7.85 -0.90
CA LEU A 215 13.21 -7.51 -2.26
C LEU A 215 12.21 -6.69 -3.08
N TYR A 216 10.90 -6.82 -2.83
CA TYR A 216 9.88 -6.20 -3.69
C TYR A 216 9.99 -4.66 -3.83
N PRO A 217 10.43 -3.85 -2.84
CA PRO A 217 10.53 -2.41 -3.00
C PRO A 217 11.54 -1.98 -4.09
N ILE A 218 12.40 -2.87 -4.57
CA ILE A 218 13.32 -2.58 -5.67
C ILE A 218 12.58 -2.12 -6.95
N VAL A 219 11.32 -2.52 -7.13
CA VAL A 219 10.51 -2.08 -8.27
C VAL A 219 10.34 -0.56 -8.31
N TYR A 220 10.41 0.11 -7.15
CA TYR A 220 10.27 1.56 -7.08
C TYR A 220 11.48 2.32 -7.63
N VAL A 221 12.61 1.66 -7.88
CA VAL A 221 13.72 2.24 -8.63
C VAL A 221 13.27 2.65 -10.05
N ALA A 222 12.28 1.95 -10.62
CA ALA A 222 11.67 2.33 -11.89
C ALA A 222 11.05 3.74 -11.86
N PHE A 223 10.53 4.21 -10.73
CA PHE A 223 10.00 5.57 -10.59
C PHE A 223 11.09 6.62 -10.84
N PHE A 224 12.26 6.44 -10.26
CA PHE A 224 13.41 7.31 -10.45
C PHE A 224 13.96 7.22 -11.88
N ALA A 225 14.07 6.00 -12.42
CA ALA A 225 14.55 5.77 -13.78
C ALA A 225 13.64 6.42 -14.84
N LEU A 226 12.32 6.30 -14.70
CA LEU A 226 11.33 6.95 -15.58
C LEU A 226 11.41 8.48 -15.53
N ARG A 227 11.83 9.04 -14.39
CA ARG A 227 12.07 10.49 -14.19
C ARG A 227 13.49 10.91 -14.58
N ARG A 228 14.35 9.98 -15.02
CA ARG A 228 15.77 10.19 -15.30
C ARG A 228 16.57 10.72 -14.09
N GLU A 229 16.15 10.38 -12.90
CA GLU A 229 16.80 10.71 -11.64
C GLU A 229 17.89 9.67 -11.30
N TRP A 230 18.88 9.55 -12.17
CA TRP A 230 19.89 8.47 -12.11
C TRP A 230 20.66 8.41 -10.79
N ARG A 231 20.90 9.58 -10.17
CA ARG A 231 21.53 9.61 -8.84
C ARG A 231 20.67 8.90 -7.80
N ALA A 232 19.35 9.09 -7.81
CA ALA A 232 18.44 8.38 -6.91
C ALA A 232 18.40 6.87 -7.18
N VAL A 233 18.52 6.46 -8.46
CA VAL A 233 18.69 5.05 -8.85
C VAL A 233 19.94 4.47 -8.18
N TRP A 234 21.09 5.15 -8.32
CA TRP A 234 22.35 4.67 -7.74
C TRP A 234 22.33 4.72 -6.20
N ASN A 235 21.71 5.72 -5.60
CA ASN A 235 21.52 5.77 -4.15
C ASN A 235 20.69 4.58 -3.65
N ALA A 236 19.62 4.21 -4.36
CA ALA A 236 18.78 3.07 -3.99
C ALA A 236 19.54 1.74 -4.12
N LEU A 237 20.23 1.53 -5.24
CA LEU A 237 21.03 0.32 -5.44
C LEU A 237 22.20 0.24 -4.44
N GLY A 238 22.87 1.36 -4.21
CA GLY A 238 24.00 1.45 -3.27
C GLY A 238 23.59 1.22 -1.83
N SER A 239 22.47 1.83 -1.37
CA SER A 239 21.97 1.62 0.00
C SER A 239 21.44 0.20 0.20
N MET A 240 20.77 -0.39 -0.80
CA MET A 240 20.39 -1.80 -0.77
C MET A 240 21.63 -2.70 -0.63
N ALA A 241 22.65 -2.48 -1.47
CA ALA A 241 23.89 -3.23 -1.42
C ALA A 241 24.62 -3.08 -0.09
N ALA A 242 24.70 -1.85 0.46
CA ALA A 242 25.34 -1.59 1.74
C ALA A 242 24.64 -2.29 2.90
N VAL A 243 23.30 -2.22 3.00
CA VAL A 243 22.53 -2.91 4.04
C VAL A 243 22.64 -4.44 3.89
N THR A 244 22.61 -4.94 2.65
CA THR A 244 22.79 -6.36 2.36
C THR A 244 24.20 -6.84 2.74
N ALA A 245 25.24 -6.07 2.40
CA ALA A 245 26.62 -6.39 2.78
C ALA A 245 26.82 -6.37 4.31
N LEU A 246 26.22 -5.40 4.99
CA LEU A 246 26.24 -5.36 6.45
C LEU A 246 25.53 -6.58 7.05
N ALA A 247 24.38 -6.96 6.52
CA ALA A 247 23.67 -8.18 6.95
C ALA A 247 24.49 -9.44 6.65
N TRP A 248 25.22 -9.45 5.54
CA TRP A 248 26.11 -10.56 5.20
C TRP A 248 27.28 -10.67 6.18
N ALA A 249 27.89 -9.55 6.57
CA ALA A 249 28.97 -9.53 7.56
C ALA A 249 28.51 -10.03 8.95
N VAL A 250 27.27 -9.72 9.34
CA VAL A 250 26.70 -10.13 10.64
C VAL A 250 26.16 -11.57 10.60
N PHE A 251 25.57 -11.99 9.48
CA PHE A 251 24.88 -13.27 9.31
C PHE A 251 25.36 -14.02 8.06
N PRO A 252 26.65 -14.39 7.94
CA PRO A 252 27.21 -14.91 6.68
C PRO A 252 26.51 -16.18 6.19
N GLY A 253 26.35 -17.20 7.02
CA GLY A 253 25.72 -18.47 6.64
C GLY A 253 24.24 -18.32 6.27
N TYR A 254 23.51 -17.43 6.94
CA TYR A 254 22.11 -17.16 6.58
C TYR A 254 22.02 -16.37 5.26
N SER A 255 22.95 -15.45 5.00
CA SER A 255 23.00 -14.69 3.75
C SER A 255 23.34 -15.60 2.57
N GLU A 256 24.31 -16.46 2.69
CA GLU A 256 24.64 -17.48 1.70
C GLU A 256 23.43 -18.36 1.39
N THR A 257 22.79 -18.90 2.43
CA THR A 257 21.58 -19.73 2.29
C THR A 257 20.46 -18.98 1.58
N PHE A 258 20.20 -17.72 1.94
CA PHE A 258 19.13 -16.95 1.32
C PHE A 258 19.41 -16.66 -0.15
N PHE A 259 20.57 -16.07 -0.48
CA PHE A 259 20.83 -15.58 -1.82
C PHE A 259 21.15 -16.70 -2.81
N PHE A 260 21.93 -17.71 -2.42
CA PHE A 260 22.36 -18.75 -3.35
C PHE A 260 21.47 -20.00 -3.33
N HIS A 261 20.92 -20.38 -2.18
CA HIS A 261 20.13 -21.62 -2.11
C HIS A 261 18.64 -21.39 -2.22
N ARG A 262 18.11 -20.26 -1.71
CA ARG A 262 16.65 -20.01 -1.74
C ARG A 262 16.20 -19.13 -2.89
N LEU A 263 16.85 -17.99 -3.07
CA LEU A 263 16.43 -17.03 -4.10
C LEU A 263 16.69 -17.60 -5.50
N LEU A 264 17.86 -18.21 -5.75
CA LEU A 264 18.23 -18.72 -7.05
C LEU A 264 17.62 -20.10 -7.36
N ASN A 265 17.59 -21.00 -6.39
CA ASN A 265 17.14 -22.37 -6.65
C ASN A 265 15.63 -22.59 -6.49
N GLY A 266 14.91 -21.69 -5.82
CA GLY A 266 13.44 -21.80 -5.64
C GLY A 266 12.96 -23.10 -4.95
N GLY A 267 13.91 -24.00 -4.60
CA GLY A 267 13.64 -25.41 -4.26
C GLY A 267 12.82 -25.58 -2.99
N GLU A 268 13.00 -24.72 -2.01
CA GLU A 268 12.32 -24.86 -0.72
C GLU A 268 11.00 -24.11 -0.66
N LEU A 269 10.75 -23.14 -1.53
CA LEU A 269 9.43 -22.58 -1.71
C LEU A 269 8.43 -23.64 -2.12
N ARG A 270 8.87 -24.69 -2.84
CA ARG A 270 8.03 -25.85 -3.19
C ARG A 270 7.48 -26.57 -1.97
N HIS A 271 8.24 -26.69 -0.89
CA HIS A 271 7.80 -27.42 0.30
C HIS A 271 6.77 -26.63 1.11
N TYR A 272 6.91 -25.31 1.17
CA TYR A 272 5.98 -24.40 1.82
C TYR A 272 4.61 -24.39 1.12
N TRP A 273 4.58 -24.59 -0.20
CA TRP A 273 3.40 -24.51 -1.04
C TRP A 273 2.72 -25.88 -1.28
N ARG A 274 3.19 -26.94 -0.68
CA ARG A 274 2.55 -28.26 -0.80
C ARG A 274 1.18 -28.36 -0.12
N ASN A 275 0.87 -27.46 0.81
CA ASN A 275 -0.45 -27.40 1.45
C ASN A 275 -1.40 -26.49 0.65
N ASP A 276 -2.28 -27.11 -0.12
CA ASP A 276 -3.23 -26.47 -1.04
C ASP A 276 -4.12 -25.37 -0.42
N HIS A 277 -4.36 -25.41 0.89
CA HIS A 277 -5.22 -24.47 1.61
C HIS A 277 -4.73 -23.02 1.58
N TRP A 278 -3.42 -22.78 1.53
CA TRP A 278 -2.84 -21.42 1.58
C TRP A 278 -2.82 -20.72 0.22
N ILE A 279 -2.64 -21.49 -0.86
CA ILE A 279 -2.55 -20.95 -2.22
C ILE A 279 -3.88 -20.38 -2.67
N SER A 280 -4.98 -20.93 -2.16
CA SER A 280 -6.33 -20.43 -2.43
C SER A 280 -6.54 -18.97 -2.03
N SER A 281 -5.68 -18.41 -1.20
CA SER A 281 -5.76 -17.03 -0.70
C SER A 281 -4.86 -16.04 -1.46
N SER A 282 -4.08 -16.50 -2.44
CA SER A 282 -3.22 -15.60 -3.22
C SER A 282 -3.99 -14.96 -4.37
N SER A 283 -3.78 -13.66 -4.56
CA SER A 283 -4.35 -12.83 -5.62
C SER A 283 -3.27 -12.34 -6.58
N SER A 284 -2.31 -13.19 -6.94
CA SER A 284 -1.30 -12.91 -7.97
C SER A 284 -1.76 -13.37 -9.34
N LEU A 285 -1.21 -12.77 -10.40
CA LEU A 285 -1.52 -13.22 -11.76
C LEU A 285 -1.08 -14.65 -11.99
N TYR A 286 0.00 -15.10 -11.34
CA TYR A 286 0.42 -16.50 -11.38
C TYR A 286 -0.66 -17.42 -10.84
N THR A 287 -1.21 -17.12 -9.66
CA THR A 287 -2.19 -17.98 -8.98
C THR A 287 -3.60 -17.88 -9.55
N VAL A 288 -3.89 -16.82 -10.33
CA VAL A 288 -5.13 -16.73 -11.12
C VAL A 288 -5.20 -17.85 -12.15
N PHE A 289 -4.08 -18.13 -12.84
CA PHE A 289 -4.04 -19.13 -13.92
C PHE A 289 -3.51 -20.48 -13.45
N PHE A 290 -2.55 -20.50 -12.55
CA PHE A 290 -1.90 -21.71 -12.06
C PHE A 290 -2.04 -21.78 -10.55
N ARG A 291 -2.87 -22.68 -10.07
CA ARG A 291 -3.20 -22.82 -8.64
C ARG A 291 -2.00 -23.07 -7.73
N GLN A 292 -0.88 -23.53 -8.27
CA GLN A 292 0.33 -23.89 -7.53
C GLN A 292 1.57 -23.24 -8.13
N PRO A 293 1.96 -22.02 -7.65
CA PRO A 293 3.23 -21.42 -8.04
C PRO A 293 4.35 -22.35 -7.59
N PHE A 294 5.30 -22.68 -8.41
CA PHE A 294 6.49 -23.51 -8.12
C PHE A 294 6.34 -25.02 -8.13
N THR A 295 5.11 -25.61 -8.13
CA THR A 295 4.90 -27.06 -8.17
C THR A 295 4.46 -27.60 -9.53
N GLY A 296 4.03 -26.71 -10.43
CA GLY A 296 3.64 -27.05 -11.80
C GLY A 296 4.78 -27.57 -12.68
N SER A 297 4.43 -28.08 -13.84
CA SER A 297 5.41 -28.47 -14.86
C SER A 297 6.33 -27.31 -15.25
N PRO A 298 7.55 -27.55 -15.80
CA PRO A 298 8.43 -26.49 -16.23
C PRO A 298 7.80 -25.44 -17.16
N PRO A 299 6.97 -25.81 -18.17
CA PRO A 299 6.28 -24.84 -19.01
C PRO A 299 5.25 -23.99 -18.25
N GLU A 300 4.47 -24.57 -17.32
CA GLU A 300 3.52 -23.80 -16.49
C GLU A 300 4.23 -22.76 -15.64
N ARG A 301 5.38 -23.13 -15.05
CA ARG A 301 6.21 -22.19 -14.29
C ARG A 301 6.73 -21.06 -15.15
N ALA A 302 7.21 -21.37 -16.35
CA ALA A 302 7.71 -20.37 -17.30
C ALA A 302 6.59 -19.40 -17.70
N VAL A 303 5.41 -19.91 -18.07
CA VAL A 303 4.25 -19.08 -18.42
C VAL A 303 3.83 -18.23 -17.24
N GLY A 304 3.75 -18.77 -16.03
CA GLY A 304 3.39 -18.02 -14.83
C GLY A 304 4.37 -16.89 -14.54
N LEU A 305 5.69 -17.11 -14.68
CA LEU A 305 6.70 -16.07 -14.52
C LEU A 305 6.62 -14.99 -15.61
N VAL A 306 6.33 -15.38 -16.86
CA VAL A 306 6.09 -14.42 -17.96
C VAL A 306 4.88 -13.54 -17.65
N LEU A 307 3.78 -14.11 -17.17
CA LEU A 307 2.60 -13.36 -16.75
C LEU A 307 2.91 -12.38 -15.61
N CYS A 308 3.71 -12.81 -14.62
CA CYS A 308 4.17 -11.94 -13.54
C CYS A 308 5.01 -10.78 -14.09
N ALA A 309 5.96 -11.06 -14.97
CA ALA A 309 6.79 -10.05 -15.61
C ALA A 309 5.94 -9.07 -16.45
N ALA A 310 4.94 -9.57 -17.17
CA ALA A 310 4.01 -8.75 -17.95
C ALA A 310 3.19 -7.81 -17.04
N ALA A 311 2.75 -8.25 -15.86
CA ALA A 311 2.05 -7.40 -14.90
C ALA A 311 2.96 -6.28 -14.35
N VAL A 312 4.21 -6.60 -14.03
CA VAL A 312 5.20 -5.59 -13.62
C VAL A 312 5.44 -4.58 -14.75
N LEU A 313 5.65 -5.07 -15.98
CA LEU A 313 5.84 -4.21 -17.14
C LEU A 313 4.63 -3.30 -17.39
N LEU A 314 3.42 -3.84 -17.29
CA LEU A 314 2.18 -3.05 -17.39
C LEU A 314 2.14 -1.94 -16.32
N GLY A 315 2.52 -2.27 -15.07
CA GLY A 315 2.66 -1.28 -13.99
C GLY A 315 3.65 -0.17 -14.33
N VAL A 316 4.80 -0.52 -14.92
CA VAL A 316 5.83 0.46 -15.36
C VAL A 316 5.32 1.33 -16.51
N LEU A 317 4.63 0.76 -17.50
CA LEU A 317 4.07 1.50 -18.63
C LEU A 317 2.96 2.47 -18.16
N ALA A 318 2.08 2.01 -17.27
CA ALA A 318 1.06 2.85 -16.65
C ALA A 318 1.68 3.99 -15.82
N ALA A 319 2.69 3.69 -15.02
CA ALA A 319 3.43 4.69 -14.23
C ALA A 319 4.11 5.72 -15.13
N ARG A 320 4.79 5.29 -16.22
CA ARG A 320 5.38 6.19 -17.22
C ARG A 320 4.35 7.16 -17.78
N ARG A 321 3.15 6.66 -18.11
CA ARG A 321 2.05 7.48 -18.62
C ARG A 321 1.61 8.51 -17.62
N LEU A 322 1.34 8.10 -16.38
CA LEU A 322 0.89 9.00 -15.31
C LEU A 322 1.97 10.02 -14.91
N LEU A 323 3.25 9.65 -14.94
CA LEU A 323 4.35 10.61 -14.75
C LEU A 323 4.39 11.67 -15.86
N ALA A 324 4.12 11.31 -17.11
CA ALA A 324 3.99 12.28 -18.20
C ALA A 324 2.82 13.24 -17.98
N GLU A 325 1.74 12.79 -17.32
CA GLU A 325 0.60 13.60 -16.87
C GLU A 325 0.90 14.33 -15.52
N ARG A 326 2.11 14.22 -14.99
CA ARG A 326 2.55 14.77 -13.68
C ARG A 326 1.73 14.23 -12.50
N ARG A 327 1.29 12.97 -12.55
CA ARG A 327 0.54 12.26 -11.50
C ARG A 327 1.47 11.29 -10.78
N GLU A 328 2.18 11.80 -9.79
CA GLU A 328 3.22 11.04 -9.08
C GLU A 328 2.63 9.96 -8.17
N VAL A 329 1.53 10.26 -7.46
CA VAL A 329 0.86 9.29 -6.57
C VAL A 329 0.19 8.20 -7.40
N GLY A 330 -0.44 8.58 -8.52
CA GLY A 330 -1.00 7.60 -9.46
C GLY A 330 0.05 6.68 -10.05
N ALA A 331 1.21 7.21 -10.44
CA ALA A 331 2.34 6.43 -10.95
C ALA A 331 2.88 5.46 -9.91
N LEU A 332 3.02 5.91 -8.67
CA LEU A 332 3.42 5.06 -7.55
C LEU A 332 2.42 3.92 -7.33
N LEU A 333 1.11 4.21 -7.35
CA LEU A 333 0.08 3.18 -7.24
C LEU A 333 0.20 2.13 -8.36
N CYS A 334 0.48 2.56 -9.59
CA CYS A 334 0.68 1.63 -10.72
C CYS A 334 1.88 0.71 -10.51
N LEU A 335 3.03 1.24 -10.08
CA LEU A 335 4.21 0.43 -9.77
C LEU A 335 3.94 -0.55 -8.63
N ALA A 336 3.29 -0.09 -7.58
CA ALA A 336 2.96 -0.90 -6.41
C ALA A 336 2.01 -2.05 -6.76
N LEU A 337 0.94 -1.78 -7.51
CA LEU A 337 -0.01 -2.82 -7.92
C LEU A 337 0.59 -3.75 -8.97
N GLY A 338 1.35 -3.22 -9.94
CA GLY A 338 2.07 -4.04 -10.91
C GLY A 338 3.02 -5.04 -10.23
N ALA A 339 3.79 -4.59 -9.23
CA ALA A 339 4.65 -5.46 -8.44
C ALA A 339 3.86 -6.46 -7.58
N THR A 340 2.73 -6.04 -7.02
CA THR A 340 1.90 -6.90 -6.18
C THR A 340 1.28 -8.02 -7.00
N VAL A 341 0.61 -7.69 -8.10
CA VAL A 341 -0.05 -8.68 -8.97
C VAL A 341 0.98 -9.52 -9.74
N GLY A 342 2.13 -8.93 -10.07
CA GLY A 342 3.26 -9.57 -10.72
C GLY A 342 4.17 -10.36 -9.76
N SER A 343 3.89 -10.38 -8.47
CA SER A 343 4.57 -11.29 -7.54
C SER A 343 4.05 -12.71 -7.77
N PRO A 344 4.90 -13.76 -7.74
CA PRO A 344 4.43 -15.15 -7.84
C PRO A 344 3.38 -15.50 -6.79
N VAL A 345 3.40 -14.81 -5.65
CA VAL A 345 2.40 -14.92 -4.57
C VAL A 345 2.05 -13.52 -4.10
N ALA A 346 0.77 -13.20 -4.08
CA ALA A 346 0.25 -11.95 -3.57
C ALA A 346 -0.90 -12.22 -2.59
N TRP A 347 -0.66 -11.95 -1.33
CA TRP A 347 -1.68 -12.05 -0.29
C TRP A 347 -2.53 -10.78 -0.23
N ASP A 348 -3.73 -10.86 0.29
CA ASP A 348 -4.63 -9.72 0.45
C ASP A 348 -3.97 -8.51 1.10
N HIS A 349 -3.19 -8.75 2.15
CA HIS A 349 -2.47 -7.69 2.87
C HIS A 349 -1.32 -7.04 2.06
N TYR A 350 -1.06 -7.48 0.83
CA TYR A 350 -0.13 -6.79 -0.08
C TYR A 350 -0.81 -5.63 -0.80
N PHE A 351 -2.16 -5.58 -0.82
CA PHE A 351 -2.94 -4.53 -1.48
C PHE A 351 -3.20 -3.31 -0.59
N ILE A 352 -2.38 -3.08 0.44
CA ILE A 352 -2.44 -1.87 1.29
C ILE A 352 -2.38 -0.56 0.50
N TRP A 353 -1.92 -0.62 -0.74
CA TRP A 353 -1.82 0.51 -1.67
C TRP A 353 -3.16 1.17 -1.99
N VAL A 354 -4.28 0.54 -1.69
CA VAL A 354 -5.63 1.10 -1.80
C VAL A 354 -5.77 2.41 -1.02
N VAL A 355 -4.99 2.62 0.04
CA VAL A 355 -4.96 3.89 0.80
C VAL A 355 -4.46 5.09 0.00
N LEU A 356 -3.81 4.85 -1.16
CA LEU A 356 -3.38 5.92 -2.07
C LEU A 356 -4.51 6.41 -3.00
N VAL A 357 -5.58 5.63 -3.17
CA VAL A 357 -6.64 5.93 -4.15
C VAL A 357 -7.28 7.30 -3.95
N PRO A 358 -7.64 7.76 -2.73
CA PRO A 358 -8.19 9.09 -2.52
C PRO A 358 -7.26 10.20 -3.05
N PHE A 359 -5.96 10.02 -2.91
CA PHE A 359 -4.96 10.98 -3.36
C PHE A 359 -4.76 10.96 -4.87
N VAL A 360 -4.89 9.79 -5.51
CA VAL A 360 -4.88 9.67 -6.98
C VAL A 360 -6.09 10.38 -7.60
N LEU A 361 -7.27 10.29 -6.95
CA LEU A 361 -8.49 10.95 -7.42
C LEU A 361 -8.40 12.48 -7.38
N VAL A 362 -7.74 13.04 -6.34
CA VAL A 362 -7.64 14.50 -6.14
C VAL A 362 -6.33 15.09 -6.70
N GLU A 363 -5.41 14.25 -7.16
CA GLU A 363 -4.14 14.68 -7.71
C GLU A 363 -4.36 15.42 -9.04
N ARG A 364 -4.04 16.72 -9.07
CA ARG A 364 -4.14 17.55 -10.27
C ARG A 364 -5.59 17.71 -10.80
N ARG A 365 -5.77 17.58 -12.13
CA ARG A 365 -7.08 17.65 -12.80
C ARG A 365 -7.90 16.38 -12.54
N PRO A 366 -9.24 16.42 -12.67
CA PRO A 366 -10.06 15.22 -12.58
C PRO A 366 -9.58 14.14 -13.56
N LEU A 367 -9.66 12.88 -13.12
CA LEU A 367 -9.39 11.74 -13.99
C LEU A 367 -10.52 11.56 -15.00
N ALA A 368 -10.20 10.99 -16.15
CA ALA A 368 -11.22 10.49 -17.06
C ALA A 368 -12.15 9.49 -16.36
N TRP A 369 -13.44 9.48 -16.68
CA TRP A 369 -14.45 8.71 -15.97
C TRP A 369 -14.12 7.21 -15.88
N TRP A 370 -13.57 6.60 -16.95
CA TRP A 370 -13.19 5.17 -16.94
C TRP A 370 -12.05 4.86 -15.97
N ARG A 371 -11.07 5.78 -15.81
CA ARG A 371 -9.99 5.65 -14.82
C ARG A 371 -10.54 5.77 -13.40
N THR A 372 -11.48 6.70 -13.20
CA THR A 372 -12.18 6.85 -11.91
C THR A 372 -12.98 5.60 -11.58
N ALA A 373 -13.72 5.05 -12.56
CA ALA A 373 -14.47 3.82 -12.40
C ALA A 373 -13.55 2.62 -12.05
N ALA A 374 -12.42 2.49 -12.74
CA ALA A 374 -11.44 1.44 -12.46
C ALA A 374 -10.87 1.53 -11.03
N LEU A 375 -10.59 2.75 -10.53
CA LEU A 375 -10.16 2.93 -9.14
C LEU A 375 -11.25 2.56 -8.13
N TRP A 376 -12.49 2.95 -8.39
CA TRP A 376 -13.61 2.57 -7.51
C TRP A 376 -13.86 1.07 -7.50
N LEU A 377 -13.72 0.38 -8.64
CA LEU A 377 -13.79 -1.09 -8.68
C LEU A 377 -12.71 -1.72 -7.81
N PHE A 378 -11.49 -1.17 -7.83
CA PHE A 378 -10.41 -1.64 -6.95
C PHE A 378 -10.72 -1.36 -5.47
N VAL A 379 -11.24 -0.18 -5.12
CA VAL A 379 -11.68 0.13 -3.75
C VAL A 379 -12.77 -0.83 -3.31
N LEU A 380 -13.79 -1.07 -4.13
CA LEU A 380 -14.88 -2.00 -3.82
C LEU A 380 -14.36 -3.41 -3.57
N ALA A 381 -13.40 -3.88 -4.37
CA ALA A 381 -12.75 -5.17 -4.14
C ALA A 381 -12.01 -5.24 -2.78
N CYS A 382 -11.50 -4.10 -2.30
CA CYS A 382 -10.86 -3.99 -0.99
C CYS A 382 -11.86 -3.90 0.17
N LEU A 383 -13.09 -3.43 -0.06
CA LEU A 383 -14.14 -3.32 0.96
C LEU A 383 -14.91 -4.63 1.15
N VAL A 384 -15.09 -5.38 0.08
CA VAL A 384 -15.87 -6.62 0.13
C VAL A 384 -15.07 -7.66 0.90
N PRO A 385 -15.62 -8.24 1.98
CA PRO A 385 -14.99 -9.38 2.61
C PRO A 385 -15.09 -10.56 1.63
N LEU A 386 -14.03 -10.76 0.84
CA LEU A 386 -13.87 -11.87 -0.11
C LEU A 386 -13.98 -13.26 0.54
N ARG A 387 -14.23 -13.31 1.83
CA ARG A 387 -14.45 -14.52 2.62
C ARG A 387 -15.68 -15.32 2.23
N LEU A 388 -16.73 -14.67 1.73
CA LEU A 388 -17.90 -15.43 1.25
C LEU A 388 -17.52 -16.34 0.07
N ALA A 389 -16.56 -15.93 -0.74
CA ALA A 389 -16.02 -16.72 -1.84
C ALA A 389 -14.91 -17.71 -1.41
N ARG A 390 -14.41 -17.60 -0.19
CA ARG A 390 -13.33 -18.44 0.37
C ARG A 390 -13.82 -19.54 1.30
N ASN A 391 -15.13 -19.63 1.51
CA ASN A 391 -15.65 -20.74 2.30
C ASN A 391 -15.29 -22.05 1.57
N GLU A 392 -14.49 -22.90 2.21
CA GLU A 392 -13.98 -24.16 1.64
C GLU A 392 -15.12 -25.04 1.10
N SER A 393 -16.32 -24.91 1.68
CA SER A 393 -17.54 -25.60 1.18
C SER A 393 -17.98 -25.13 -0.21
N LEU A 394 -17.66 -23.88 -0.62
CA LEU A 394 -17.94 -23.39 -1.96
C LEU A 394 -16.83 -23.76 -2.95
N SER A 395 -15.59 -23.94 -2.49
CA SER A 395 -14.48 -24.34 -3.37
C SER A 395 -14.62 -25.74 -3.91
N HIS A 396 -15.25 -26.65 -3.18
CA HIS A 396 -15.56 -28.02 -3.64
C HIS A 396 -16.77 -28.11 -4.57
N ARG A 397 -17.71 -27.13 -4.51
CA ARG A 397 -18.87 -27.06 -5.41
C ARG A 397 -18.63 -26.27 -6.70
N ALA A 398 -17.46 -25.69 -6.88
CA ALA A 398 -17.12 -24.78 -7.98
C ALA A 398 -17.03 -25.44 -9.38
N TYR A 399 -17.35 -26.71 -9.50
CA TYR A 399 -17.39 -27.39 -10.80
C TYR A 399 -18.73 -27.20 -11.56
N ASP A 400 -19.73 -26.58 -10.91
CA ASP A 400 -21.09 -26.48 -11.46
C ASP A 400 -21.40 -25.04 -11.91
N GLY A 401 -20.90 -24.59 -13.05
CA GLY A 401 -21.37 -23.35 -13.72
C GLY A 401 -21.17 -22.02 -13.00
N THR A 402 -21.00 -22.00 -11.68
CA THR A 402 -20.67 -20.81 -10.85
C THR A 402 -19.17 -20.49 -10.84
N PHE A 403 -18.38 -21.29 -11.57
CA PHE A 403 -16.91 -21.17 -11.61
C PHE A 403 -16.42 -19.76 -11.93
N LEU A 404 -17.04 -19.08 -12.90
CA LEU A 404 -16.64 -17.74 -13.31
C LEU A 404 -16.87 -16.71 -12.21
N VAL A 405 -17.98 -16.80 -11.49
CA VAL A 405 -18.33 -15.87 -10.38
C VAL A 405 -17.38 -16.06 -9.22
N ILE A 406 -17.10 -17.29 -8.83
CA ILE A 406 -16.18 -17.63 -7.74
C ILE A 406 -14.74 -17.25 -8.11
N LEU A 407 -14.32 -17.53 -9.34
CA LEU A 407 -13.01 -17.14 -9.86
C LEU A 407 -12.85 -15.62 -9.85
N THR A 408 -13.88 -14.89 -10.28
CA THR A 408 -13.88 -13.42 -10.31
C THR A 408 -13.85 -12.84 -8.90
N ALA A 409 -14.69 -13.32 -7.98
CA ALA A 409 -14.72 -12.88 -6.61
C ALA A 409 -13.42 -13.18 -5.86
N ARG A 410 -12.85 -14.37 -6.07
CA ARG A 410 -11.59 -14.80 -5.48
C ARG A 410 -10.41 -13.95 -5.96
N ASN A 411 -10.41 -13.60 -7.24
CA ASN A 411 -9.34 -12.86 -7.87
C ASN A 411 -9.65 -11.36 -8.03
N ALA A 412 -10.71 -10.86 -7.37
CA ALA A 412 -11.18 -9.48 -7.53
C ALA A 412 -10.07 -8.46 -7.34
N LEU A 413 -9.17 -8.64 -6.36
CA LEU A 413 -8.04 -7.74 -6.12
C LEU A 413 -7.06 -7.72 -7.32
N ALA A 414 -6.72 -8.88 -7.87
CA ALA A 414 -5.85 -8.97 -9.03
C ALA A 414 -6.52 -8.40 -10.28
N VAL A 415 -7.77 -8.79 -10.55
CA VAL A 415 -8.52 -8.35 -11.74
C VAL A 415 -8.73 -6.84 -11.72
N THR A 416 -9.21 -6.28 -10.61
CA THR A 416 -9.46 -4.84 -10.52
C THR A 416 -8.17 -4.02 -10.55
N SER A 417 -7.06 -4.55 -10.01
CA SER A 417 -5.74 -3.94 -10.17
C SER A 417 -5.29 -3.93 -11.62
N LEU A 418 -5.47 -5.02 -12.37
CA LEU A 418 -5.17 -5.06 -13.81
C LEU A 418 -6.06 -4.11 -14.61
N VAL A 419 -7.35 -4.04 -14.30
CA VAL A 419 -8.28 -3.07 -14.92
C VAL A 419 -7.78 -1.64 -14.71
N TRP A 420 -7.34 -1.30 -13.50
CA TRP A 420 -6.73 0.01 -13.24
C TRP A 420 -5.45 0.23 -14.05
N LEU A 421 -4.53 -0.75 -14.07
CA LEU A 421 -3.28 -0.61 -14.80
C LEU A 421 -3.51 -0.40 -16.30
N VAL A 422 -4.44 -1.14 -16.90
CA VAL A 422 -4.84 -0.97 -18.30
C VAL A 422 -5.47 0.41 -18.51
N ALA A 423 -6.43 0.81 -17.66
CA ALA A 423 -7.08 2.12 -17.74
C ALA A 423 -6.06 3.28 -17.62
N ALA A 424 -5.03 3.13 -16.79
CA ALA A 424 -3.97 4.12 -16.64
C ALA A 424 -3.07 4.23 -17.90
N CYS A 425 -2.93 3.16 -18.66
CA CYS A 425 -2.19 3.18 -19.94
C CYS A 425 -2.96 3.90 -21.06
N VAL A 426 -4.30 3.93 -21.03
CA VAL A 426 -5.12 4.56 -22.08
C VAL A 426 -4.93 6.08 -22.02
N PRO A 427 -4.61 6.76 -23.16
CA PRO A 427 -4.50 8.21 -23.19
C PRO A 427 -5.81 8.87 -22.79
N ALA A 428 -5.78 9.84 -21.87
CA ALA A 428 -6.88 10.78 -21.73
C ALA A 428 -6.93 11.62 -23.03
N ARG A 429 -8.13 11.80 -23.64
CA ARG A 429 -8.26 12.73 -24.77
C ARG A 429 -7.72 14.08 -24.34
N ALA A 430 -6.92 14.70 -25.19
CA ALA A 430 -6.56 16.11 -25.01
C ALA A 430 -7.85 16.91 -24.84
N PRO A 431 -7.90 17.89 -23.92
CA PRO A 431 -9.03 18.83 -23.90
C PRO A 431 -9.20 19.39 -25.30
N ASP A 432 -10.44 19.41 -25.79
CA ASP A 432 -10.78 20.00 -27.07
C ASP A 432 -10.26 21.46 -27.05
N PRO A 433 -9.31 21.85 -27.91
CA PRO A 433 -8.76 23.19 -27.91
C PRO A 433 -9.85 24.25 -28.26
N ASP A 434 -10.97 23.82 -28.80
CA ASP A 434 -12.10 24.69 -29.15
C ASP A 434 -13.15 24.79 -28.02
N GLY A 435 -13.20 23.85 -27.07
CA GLY A 435 -14.12 23.91 -25.93
C GLY A 435 -13.83 25.04 -24.92
N ASP A 436 -12.64 25.65 -24.97
CA ASP A 436 -12.26 26.77 -24.08
C ASP A 436 -12.61 28.15 -24.72
N ARG A 437 -13.11 28.16 -25.97
CA ARG A 437 -13.50 29.40 -26.66
C ARG A 437 -14.88 29.88 -26.26
N ASP A 438 -15.73 29.00 -25.70
CA ASP A 438 -17.12 29.33 -25.31
C ASP A 438 -17.27 29.82 -23.86
N GLN A 439 -16.16 29.92 -23.08
CA GLN A 439 -16.25 30.67 -21.83
C GLN A 439 -16.29 32.17 -22.13
N PRO A 440 -17.38 32.89 -21.79
CA PRO A 440 -17.46 34.33 -22.00
C PRO A 440 -16.28 35.00 -21.26
N ARG A 441 -15.46 35.68 -22.04
CA ARG A 441 -14.35 36.51 -21.53
C ARG A 441 -14.92 37.61 -20.64
N ALA A 442 -15.16 37.33 -19.39
CA ALA A 442 -15.55 38.29 -18.35
C ALA A 442 -14.36 39.19 -17.94
N ALA A 443 -13.62 39.73 -18.89
CA ALA A 443 -12.46 40.57 -18.60
C ALA A 443 -12.26 41.70 -19.66
N THR A 444 -13.31 42.31 -20.19
CA THR A 444 -13.10 43.48 -21.05
C THR A 444 -14.05 44.64 -20.72
N VAL A 445 -14.61 44.70 -19.51
CA VAL A 445 -15.45 45.84 -19.11
C VAL A 445 -14.69 46.86 -18.21
N ALA A 446 -13.52 46.50 -17.72
CA ALA A 446 -12.75 47.40 -16.80
C ALA A 446 -11.84 48.41 -17.50
N SER A 447 -11.67 48.37 -18.84
CA SER A 447 -10.76 49.28 -19.54
C SER A 447 -11.45 50.46 -20.26
N HIS A 448 -12.79 50.49 -20.27
CA HIS A 448 -13.52 51.61 -20.93
C HIS A 448 -13.99 52.73 -19.98
N GLN A 449 -13.96 52.51 -18.66
CA GLN A 449 -14.34 53.57 -17.70
C GLN A 449 -13.17 54.46 -17.20
N ALA A 450 -11.93 54.16 -17.58
CA ALA A 450 -10.77 54.98 -17.20
C ALA A 450 -10.38 56.03 -18.25
N ARG A 451 -11.14 56.21 -19.36
CA ARG A 451 -10.84 57.21 -20.40
C ARG A 451 -11.88 58.35 -20.56
N SER A 452 -12.85 58.44 -19.67
CA SER A 452 -13.86 59.53 -19.71
C SER A 452 -13.82 60.43 -18.48
N ALA A 453 -12.75 60.45 -17.73
CA ALA A 453 -12.54 61.43 -16.65
C ALA A 453 -11.06 61.89 -16.70
N GLY A 454 -10.77 62.81 -17.60
CA GLY A 454 -9.52 63.50 -17.75
C GLY A 454 -9.66 64.53 -18.85
#